data_638224bea79f62908ba31b2612307cf0
#
_entry.id   638224bea79f62908ba31b2612307cf0
#
_cell.length_a   1.000
_cell.length_b   1.000
_cell.length_c   1.000
_cell.angle_alpha   90.00
_cell.angle_beta   90.00
_cell.angle_gamma   90.00
#
_symmetry.space_group_name_H-M   'P 1'
#
loop_
_entity.id
_entity.type
_entity.pdbx_description
1 polymer ?
#
loop_
_entity_poly.entity_id
_entity_poly.type
_entity_poly.pdbx_seq_one_letter_code
_entity_poly.pdbx_strand_id
1 'polypeptide(L)'
;MTAQYTETIRLLVDSFSRLTPELQKAAKFMLENPEEVGLNSMRTVARKAGVKPATVTRLSKALGFDEYGALREPFRERLRMHEPKFATGVEDVQRRRNDAHGLLEELRRQELENVETTLSPGNYAAIDAAAVTLNRCRRIYVLGLRGAHAPAFLFHYAYQLFQDNSFLVDTGAGIFADQLRGVGSQDGLLVISFPPYTQLTIDAVGYAADAGAQIVAITDRVVSP
;
A
#
# COMPACT_ATOMS: atom_id res chain seq x y z
N MET A 1 -6.25 1.01 15.56
CA MET A 1 -5.26 2.12 15.32
C MET A 1 -5.59 3.28 16.24
N THR A 2 -4.59 3.97 16.82
CA THR A 2 -4.87 5.17 17.62
C THR A 2 -5.33 6.31 16.72
N ALA A 3 -6.27 7.14 17.20
CA ALA A 3 -6.76 8.30 16.44
C ALA A 3 -5.60 9.23 16.03
N GLN A 4 -4.61 9.41 16.90
CA GLN A 4 -3.42 10.21 16.63
C GLN A 4 -2.52 9.64 15.52
N TYR A 5 -2.34 8.32 15.46
CA TYR A 5 -1.57 7.68 14.38
C TYR A 5 -2.27 7.87 13.02
N THR A 6 -3.57 7.62 12.97
CA THR A 6 -4.36 7.79 11.74
C THR A 6 -4.29 9.24 11.24
N GLU A 7 -4.40 10.21 12.13
CA GLU A 7 -4.28 11.63 11.78
C GLU A 7 -2.88 12.00 11.30
N THR A 8 -1.83 11.46 11.93
CA THR A 8 -0.43 11.71 11.49
C THR A 8 -0.17 11.13 10.10
N ILE A 9 -0.67 9.95 9.80
CA ILE A 9 -0.57 9.35 8.46
C ILE A 9 -1.32 10.22 7.45
N ARG A 10 -2.53 10.67 7.78
CA ARG A 10 -3.30 11.57 6.92
C ARG A 10 -2.55 12.86 6.61
N LEU A 11 -1.96 13.51 7.62
CA LEU A 11 -1.15 14.72 7.42
C LEU A 11 0.04 14.47 6.50
N LEU A 12 0.74 13.34 6.64
CA LEU A 12 1.84 12.95 5.75
C LEU A 12 1.37 12.80 4.31
N VAL A 13 0.23 12.14 4.09
CA VAL A 13 -0.34 11.88 2.76
C VAL A 13 -0.84 13.17 2.12
N ASP A 14 -1.66 13.95 2.83
CA ASP A 14 -2.26 15.20 2.31
C ASP A 14 -1.21 16.27 1.97
N SER A 15 -0.08 16.24 2.68
CA SER A 15 1.03 17.16 2.44
C SER A 15 1.99 16.70 1.34
N PHE A 16 1.99 15.41 1.00
CA PHE A 16 3.04 14.75 0.21
C PHE A 16 3.34 15.45 -1.11
N SER A 17 2.31 15.80 -1.89
CA SER A 17 2.47 16.45 -3.20
C SER A 17 3.04 17.88 -3.13
N ARG A 18 2.94 18.53 -1.96
CA ARG A 18 3.43 19.90 -1.71
C ARG A 18 4.83 19.93 -1.10
N LEU A 19 5.35 18.75 -0.72
CA LEU A 19 6.69 18.64 -0.15
C LEU A 19 7.77 18.70 -1.24
N THR A 20 8.95 19.21 -0.86
CA THR A 20 10.13 19.14 -1.74
C THR A 20 10.62 17.70 -1.89
N PRO A 21 11.36 17.34 -2.97
CA PRO A 21 11.81 15.95 -3.21
C PRO A 21 12.53 15.31 -2.01
N GLU A 22 13.35 16.06 -1.28
CA GLU A 22 14.04 15.54 -0.10
C GLU A 22 13.11 15.32 1.10
N LEU A 23 12.07 16.15 1.26
CA LEU A 23 11.03 15.94 2.27
C LEU A 23 10.11 14.78 1.89
N GLN A 24 9.81 14.60 0.59
CA GLN A 24 9.06 13.45 0.08
C GLN A 24 9.77 12.13 0.37
N LYS A 25 11.10 12.05 0.18
CA LYS A 25 11.90 10.86 0.56
C LYS A 25 11.74 10.52 2.04
N ALA A 26 11.83 11.52 2.91
CA ALA A 26 11.66 11.31 4.34
C ALA A 26 10.22 10.88 4.69
N ALA A 27 9.21 11.54 4.12
CA ALA A 27 7.80 11.23 4.32
C ALA A 27 7.47 9.81 3.80
N LYS A 28 7.93 9.46 2.60
CA LYS A 28 7.78 8.12 2.02
C LYS A 28 8.37 7.06 2.95
N PHE A 29 9.60 7.26 3.42
CA PHE A 29 10.22 6.32 4.35
C PHE A 29 9.37 6.13 5.62
N MET A 30 8.84 7.22 6.21
CA MET A 30 8.02 7.15 7.42
C MET A 30 6.70 6.40 7.19
N LEU A 31 6.09 6.57 6.02
CA LEU A 31 4.87 5.86 5.63
C LEU A 31 5.14 4.37 5.38
N GLU A 32 6.27 4.04 4.76
CA GLU A 32 6.65 2.67 4.41
C GLU A 32 7.22 1.89 5.60
N ASN A 33 7.80 2.57 6.59
CA ASN A 33 8.52 1.94 7.71
C ASN A 33 8.07 2.52 9.07
N PRO A 34 6.77 2.46 9.41
CA PRO A 34 6.25 3.08 10.63
C PRO A 34 6.89 2.53 11.91
N GLU A 35 7.25 1.26 11.93
CA GLU A 35 7.92 0.62 13.07
C GLU A 35 9.32 1.19 13.29
N GLU A 36 10.06 1.39 12.20
CA GLU A 36 11.37 2.01 12.24
C GLU A 36 11.33 3.46 12.76
N VAL A 37 10.27 4.19 12.41
CA VAL A 37 10.03 5.55 12.93
C VAL A 37 9.76 5.50 14.43
N GLY A 38 8.92 4.59 14.88
CA GLY A 38 8.60 4.43 16.31
C GLY A 38 9.77 3.98 17.17
N LEU A 39 10.63 3.09 16.65
CA LEU A 39 11.75 2.50 17.40
C LEU A 39 13.01 3.37 17.41
N ASN A 40 13.26 4.19 16.39
CA ASN A 40 14.56 4.79 16.17
C ASN A 40 14.61 6.29 16.42
N SER A 41 15.85 6.78 16.64
CA SER A 41 16.13 8.20 16.74
C SER A 41 16.02 8.89 15.37
N MET A 42 15.80 10.21 15.38
CA MET A 42 15.79 11.06 14.18
C MET A 42 17.01 10.81 13.26
N ARG A 43 18.21 10.69 13.84
CA ARG A 43 19.44 10.46 13.07
C ARG A 43 19.42 9.11 12.37
N THR A 44 18.92 8.07 13.03
CA THR A 44 18.81 6.73 12.46
C THR A 44 17.75 6.70 11.34
N VAL A 45 16.60 7.33 11.56
CA VAL A 45 15.54 7.45 10.53
C VAL A 45 16.04 8.23 9.32
N ALA A 46 16.71 9.37 9.54
CA ALA A 46 17.31 10.15 8.45
C ALA A 46 18.29 9.33 7.61
N ARG A 47 19.19 8.59 8.28
CA ARG A 47 20.15 7.71 7.60
C ARG A 47 19.46 6.63 6.78
N LYS A 48 18.44 5.96 7.33
CA LYS A 48 17.70 4.89 6.64
C LYS A 48 16.88 5.44 5.48
N ALA A 49 16.31 6.63 5.61
CA ALA A 49 15.59 7.33 4.56
C ALA A 49 16.53 7.94 3.47
N GLY A 50 17.84 7.87 3.63
CA GLY A 50 18.80 8.46 2.69
C GLY A 50 18.77 10.00 2.65
N VAL A 51 18.40 10.65 3.77
CA VAL A 51 18.30 12.11 3.89
C VAL A 51 19.15 12.67 5.04
N LYS A 52 19.37 13.98 5.06
CA LYS A 52 20.05 14.64 6.18
C LYS A 52 19.12 14.75 7.41
N PRO A 53 19.65 14.69 8.66
CA PRO A 53 18.83 14.87 9.87
C PRO A 53 17.99 16.15 9.85
N ALA A 54 18.53 17.25 9.35
CA ALA A 54 17.82 18.52 9.19
C ALA A 54 16.57 18.40 8.27
N THR A 55 16.55 17.46 7.34
CA THR A 55 15.38 17.19 6.47
C THR A 55 14.24 16.61 7.29
N VAL A 56 14.52 15.67 8.20
CA VAL A 56 13.52 15.08 9.10
C VAL A 56 12.95 16.14 10.04
N THR A 57 13.79 17.01 10.61
CA THR A 57 13.33 18.14 11.45
C THR A 57 12.41 19.09 10.65
N ARG A 58 12.79 19.42 9.41
CA ARG A 58 11.95 20.28 8.54
C ARG A 58 10.64 19.62 8.18
N LEU A 59 10.63 18.30 7.95
CA LEU A 59 9.40 17.56 7.71
C LEU A 59 8.47 17.62 8.92
N SER A 60 8.99 17.39 10.15
CA SER A 60 8.19 17.51 11.37
C SER A 60 7.49 18.87 11.46
N LYS A 61 8.24 19.96 11.23
CA LYS A 61 7.70 21.33 11.25
C LYS A 61 6.70 21.59 10.13
N ALA A 62 6.94 21.06 8.93
CA ALA A 62 6.03 21.20 7.78
C ALA A 62 4.69 20.49 8.03
N LEU A 63 4.68 19.46 8.88
CA LEU A 63 3.47 18.73 9.29
C LEU A 63 2.81 19.32 10.56
N GLY A 64 3.35 20.43 11.10
CA GLY A 64 2.80 21.10 12.28
C GLY A 64 3.29 20.57 13.63
N PHE A 65 4.33 19.73 13.65
CA PHE A 65 4.94 19.26 14.89
C PHE A 65 6.13 20.12 15.29
N ASP A 66 6.26 20.46 16.56
CA ASP A 66 7.38 21.28 17.07
C ASP A 66 8.74 20.61 16.85
N GLU A 67 8.79 19.30 17.05
CA GLU A 67 10.01 18.50 16.91
C GLU A 67 9.72 17.08 16.44
N TYR A 68 10.78 16.34 16.07
CA TYR A 68 10.67 14.94 15.65
C TYR A 68 10.07 14.03 16.75
N GLY A 69 10.33 14.33 18.03
CA GLY A 69 9.77 13.57 19.15
C GLY A 69 8.27 13.54 19.13
N ALA A 70 7.64 14.69 18.91
CA ALA A 70 6.19 14.83 18.81
C ALA A 70 5.63 14.10 17.58
N LEU A 71 6.28 14.22 16.42
CA LEU A 71 5.91 13.45 15.19
C LEU A 71 6.04 11.93 15.40
N ARG A 72 7.04 11.50 16.15
CA ARG A 72 7.36 10.08 16.41
C ARG A 72 6.37 9.44 17.38
N GLU A 73 5.82 10.16 18.34
CA GLU A 73 5.04 9.57 19.45
C GLU A 73 3.81 8.77 18.97
N PRO A 74 3.00 9.19 17.97
CA PRO A 74 1.94 8.38 17.40
C PRO A 74 2.41 7.02 16.85
N PHE A 75 3.61 6.96 16.27
CA PHE A 75 4.21 5.71 15.80
C PHE A 75 4.63 4.81 16.97
N ARG A 76 5.12 5.39 18.06
CA ARG A 76 5.47 4.64 19.28
C ARG A 76 4.24 4.08 19.99
N GLU A 77 3.18 4.86 20.10
CA GLU A 77 1.91 4.40 20.66
C GLU A 77 1.33 3.23 19.86
N ARG A 78 1.39 3.33 18.52
CA ARG A 78 1.00 2.20 17.68
C ARG A 78 1.77 0.94 18.01
N LEU A 79 3.09 1.02 18.21
CA LEU A 79 3.93 -0.13 18.57
C LEU A 79 3.56 -0.74 19.93
N ARG A 80 3.20 0.09 20.90
CA ARG A 80 2.76 -0.37 22.24
C ARG A 80 1.43 -1.12 22.19
N MET A 81 0.58 -0.80 21.22
CA MET A 81 -0.74 -1.40 21.05
C MET A 81 -0.77 -2.58 20.07
N HIS A 82 0.29 -2.77 19.30
CA HIS A 82 0.41 -3.89 18.37
C HIS A 82 1.36 -4.93 18.93
N GLU A 83 0.80 -6.06 19.30
CA GLU A 83 1.59 -7.29 19.39
C GLU A 83 2.19 -7.62 18.01
N PRO A 84 3.34 -8.32 17.94
CA PRO A 84 4.10 -8.51 16.71
C PRO A 84 3.22 -9.07 15.59
N LYS A 85 3.20 -8.37 14.46
CA LYS A 85 2.46 -8.79 13.27
C LYS A 85 2.98 -10.13 12.78
N PHE A 86 2.06 -10.92 12.24
CA PHE A 86 2.27 -12.22 11.56
C PHE A 86 3.44 -12.23 10.53
N ALA A 87 3.94 -11.09 10.13
CA ALA A 87 5.04 -10.92 9.18
C ALA A 87 6.44 -11.24 9.73
N THR A 88 6.61 -11.47 11.02
CA THR A 88 7.88 -11.97 11.59
C THR A 88 8.02 -13.49 11.48
N GLY A 89 7.17 -14.07 10.67
CA GLY A 89 7.61 -15.23 9.94
C GLY A 89 7.41 -16.60 10.54
N VAL A 90 7.75 -17.48 9.65
CA VAL A 90 7.84 -18.93 9.79
C VAL A 90 8.47 -19.36 11.14
N GLU A 91 9.40 -18.59 11.69
CA GLU A 91 10.03 -18.87 12.98
C GLU A 91 9.09 -18.71 14.19
N ASP A 92 8.21 -17.71 14.18
CA ASP A 92 7.22 -17.54 15.26
C ASP A 92 6.09 -18.55 15.14
N VAL A 93 5.67 -18.90 13.94
CA VAL A 93 4.71 -20.00 13.71
C VAL A 93 5.32 -21.33 14.14
N GLN A 94 6.61 -21.56 13.89
CA GLN A 94 7.31 -22.78 14.34
C GLN A 94 7.45 -22.85 15.86
N ARG A 95 7.69 -21.73 16.55
CA ARG A 95 7.72 -21.66 18.02
C ARG A 95 6.36 -21.94 18.66
N ARG A 96 5.26 -21.55 17.99
CA ARG A 96 3.88 -21.73 18.45
C ARG A 96 3.23 -23.03 17.99
N ARG A 97 4.00 -23.99 17.45
CA ARG A 97 3.49 -25.29 16.94
C ARG A 97 2.57 -26.05 17.91
N ASN A 98 2.67 -25.78 19.20
CA ASN A 98 1.88 -26.47 20.24
C ASN A 98 0.63 -25.67 20.66
N ASP A 99 0.38 -24.48 20.12
CA ASP A 99 -0.79 -23.65 20.42
C ASP A 99 -1.61 -23.34 19.15
N ALA A 100 -2.24 -24.36 18.60
CA ALA A 100 -3.07 -24.24 17.41
C ALA A 100 -4.29 -23.33 17.63
N HIS A 101 -4.86 -23.33 18.84
CA HIS A 101 -6.00 -22.48 19.17
C HIS A 101 -5.60 -21.00 19.24
N GLY A 102 -4.48 -20.66 19.88
CA GLY A 102 -3.96 -19.30 19.92
C GLY A 102 -3.61 -18.76 18.53
N LEU A 103 -3.07 -19.63 17.66
CA LEU A 103 -2.78 -19.25 16.27
C LEU A 103 -4.06 -18.95 15.48
N LEU A 104 -5.10 -19.78 15.62
CA LEU A 104 -6.38 -19.55 14.93
C LEU A 104 -7.08 -18.28 15.42
N GLU A 105 -7.04 -18.01 16.71
CA GLU A 105 -7.63 -16.79 17.28
C GLU A 105 -6.89 -15.52 16.82
N GLU A 106 -5.55 -15.58 16.76
CA GLU A 106 -4.73 -14.51 16.23
C GLU A 106 -5.04 -14.26 14.75
N LEU A 107 -5.14 -15.30 13.92
CA LEU A 107 -5.52 -15.20 12.52
C LEU A 107 -6.93 -14.59 12.38
N ARG A 108 -7.91 -15.07 13.14
CA ARG A 108 -9.26 -14.52 13.15
C ARG A 108 -9.26 -13.03 13.46
N ARG A 109 -8.53 -12.62 14.50
CA ARG A 109 -8.42 -11.22 14.91
C ARG A 109 -7.81 -10.37 13.77
N GLN A 110 -6.74 -10.87 13.14
CA GLN A 110 -6.08 -10.15 12.05
C GLN A 110 -6.99 -9.99 10.83
N GLU A 111 -7.73 -11.04 10.46
CA GLU A 111 -8.64 -10.97 9.32
C GLU A 111 -9.81 -10.03 9.59
N LEU A 112 -10.36 -10.01 10.79
CA LEU A 112 -11.39 -9.04 11.17
C LEU A 112 -10.87 -7.60 11.10
N GLU A 113 -9.65 -7.34 11.60
CA GLU A 113 -9.01 -6.02 11.52
C GLU A 113 -8.77 -5.60 10.07
N ASN A 114 -8.34 -6.52 9.21
CA ASN A 114 -8.16 -6.27 7.78
C ASN A 114 -9.48 -5.85 7.10
N VAL A 115 -10.56 -6.57 7.38
CA VAL A 115 -11.89 -6.25 6.84
C VAL A 115 -12.38 -4.89 7.36
N GLU A 116 -12.31 -4.65 8.66
CA GLU A 116 -12.73 -3.38 9.29
C GLU A 116 -11.94 -2.19 8.76
N THR A 117 -10.63 -2.36 8.55
CA THR A 117 -9.77 -1.30 8.02
C THR A 117 -10.08 -1.04 6.55
N THR A 118 -10.22 -2.09 5.74
CA THR A 118 -10.47 -1.97 4.29
C THR A 118 -11.84 -1.38 4.00
N LEU A 119 -12.88 -1.84 4.71
CA LEU A 119 -14.26 -1.38 4.55
C LEU A 119 -14.63 -0.27 5.54
N SER A 120 -13.64 0.48 6.03
CA SER A 120 -13.89 1.63 6.90
C SER A 120 -14.54 2.78 6.13
N PRO A 121 -15.34 3.63 6.80
CA PRO A 121 -15.94 4.82 6.17
C PRO A 121 -14.94 5.74 5.48
N GLY A 122 -13.67 5.75 5.95
CA GLY A 122 -12.59 6.52 5.35
C GLY A 122 -12.21 6.07 3.94
N ASN A 123 -12.51 4.83 3.57
CA ASN A 123 -12.19 4.26 2.26
C ASN A 123 -13.39 4.26 1.28
N TYR A 124 -14.60 4.54 1.73
CA TYR A 124 -15.79 4.45 0.87
C TYR A 124 -15.68 5.33 -0.38
N ALA A 125 -15.26 6.57 -0.22
CA ALA A 125 -15.09 7.47 -1.36
C ALA A 125 -14.07 6.97 -2.39
N ALA A 126 -12.98 6.34 -1.94
CA ALA A 126 -11.96 5.76 -2.82
C ALA A 126 -12.49 4.52 -3.53
N ILE A 127 -13.25 3.67 -2.83
CA ILE A 127 -13.88 2.47 -3.42
C ILE A 127 -14.91 2.88 -4.47
N ASP A 128 -15.76 3.86 -4.18
CA ASP A 128 -16.76 4.36 -5.12
C ASP A 128 -16.08 4.99 -6.36
N ALA A 129 -15.04 5.79 -6.15
CA ALA A 129 -14.27 6.39 -7.25
C ALA A 129 -13.61 5.32 -8.14
N ALA A 130 -13.05 4.27 -7.54
CA ALA A 130 -12.47 3.13 -8.26
C ALA A 130 -13.53 2.41 -9.09
N ALA A 131 -14.69 2.11 -8.52
CA ALA A 131 -15.80 1.46 -9.22
C ALA A 131 -16.30 2.31 -10.38
N VAL A 132 -16.53 3.61 -10.18
CA VAL A 132 -16.95 4.55 -11.23
C VAL A 132 -15.90 4.62 -12.35
N THR A 133 -14.61 4.67 -11.99
CA THR A 133 -13.51 4.71 -12.96
C THR A 133 -13.50 3.46 -13.83
N LEU A 134 -13.51 2.28 -13.22
CA LEU A 134 -13.48 1.00 -13.95
C LEU A 134 -14.72 0.82 -14.84
N ASN A 135 -15.89 1.18 -14.37
CA ASN A 135 -17.15 1.06 -15.16
C ASN A 135 -17.17 1.95 -16.42
N ARG A 136 -16.33 2.98 -16.49
CA ARG A 136 -16.24 3.86 -17.66
C ARG A 136 -15.20 3.40 -18.68
N CYS A 137 -14.34 2.44 -18.31
CA CYS A 137 -13.28 1.97 -19.17
C CYS A 137 -13.80 1.07 -20.28
N ARG A 138 -13.29 1.27 -21.50
CA ARG A 138 -13.53 0.38 -22.64
C ARG A 138 -13.04 -1.03 -22.35
N ARG A 139 -11.86 -1.15 -21.74
CA ARG A 139 -11.22 -2.39 -21.31
C ARG A 139 -10.60 -2.21 -19.93
N ILE A 140 -10.60 -3.26 -19.13
CA ILE A 140 -9.95 -3.29 -17.83
C ILE A 140 -8.87 -4.37 -17.87
N TYR A 141 -7.62 -3.95 -17.78
CA TYR A 141 -6.49 -4.86 -17.59
C TYR A 141 -6.33 -5.11 -16.09
N VAL A 142 -6.37 -6.36 -15.68
CA VAL A 142 -6.28 -6.77 -14.28
C VAL A 142 -4.92 -7.40 -14.05
N LEU A 143 -4.09 -6.76 -13.23
CA LEU A 143 -2.72 -7.16 -12.96
C LEU A 143 -2.51 -7.50 -11.49
N GLY A 144 -2.04 -8.68 -11.23
CA GLY A 144 -1.53 -9.12 -9.93
C GLY A 144 -0.47 -10.20 -10.15
N LEU A 145 0.71 -10.00 -9.58
CA LEU A 145 1.81 -10.95 -9.73
C LEU A 145 2.12 -11.66 -8.41
N ARG A 146 2.69 -12.87 -8.50
CA ARG A 146 3.02 -13.70 -7.33
C ARG A 146 1.77 -13.95 -6.45
N GLY A 147 1.83 -13.63 -5.15
CA GLY A 147 0.69 -13.79 -4.22
C GLY A 147 -0.53 -12.95 -4.56
N ALA A 148 -0.36 -11.84 -5.29
CA ALA A 148 -1.45 -11.01 -5.75
C ALA A 148 -2.16 -11.56 -7.01
N HIS A 149 -1.63 -12.61 -7.63
CA HIS A 149 -2.27 -13.23 -8.81
C HIS A 149 -3.63 -13.85 -8.47
N ALA A 150 -3.72 -14.52 -7.33
CA ALA A 150 -4.97 -15.16 -6.92
C ALA A 150 -6.13 -14.15 -6.76
N PRO A 151 -6.01 -13.04 -6.01
CA PRO A 151 -7.07 -12.04 -5.94
C PRO A 151 -7.31 -11.32 -7.28
N ALA A 152 -6.29 -11.11 -8.13
CA ALA A 152 -6.47 -10.55 -9.47
C ALA A 152 -7.29 -11.48 -10.37
N PHE A 153 -6.99 -12.78 -10.35
CA PHE A 153 -7.77 -13.79 -11.07
C PHE A 153 -9.21 -13.84 -10.55
N LEU A 154 -9.41 -13.84 -9.22
CA LEU A 154 -10.74 -13.87 -8.63
C LEU A 154 -11.56 -12.63 -9.02
N PHE A 155 -10.95 -11.44 -9.01
CA PHE A 155 -11.60 -10.22 -9.48
C PHE A 155 -12.02 -10.35 -10.96
N HIS A 156 -11.08 -10.74 -11.82
CA HIS A 156 -11.34 -10.92 -13.25
C HIS A 156 -12.47 -11.91 -13.50
N TYR A 157 -12.44 -13.08 -12.85
CA TYR A 157 -13.47 -14.10 -12.96
C TYR A 157 -14.85 -13.59 -12.51
N ALA A 158 -14.91 -12.96 -11.33
CA ALA A 158 -16.17 -12.42 -10.80
C ALA A 158 -16.71 -11.28 -11.67
N TYR A 159 -15.83 -10.42 -12.18
CA TYR A 159 -16.21 -9.31 -13.05
C TYR A 159 -16.79 -9.81 -14.38
N GLN A 160 -16.23 -10.86 -14.94
CA GLN A 160 -16.73 -11.49 -16.19
C GLN A 160 -18.14 -12.09 -16.07
N LEU A 161 -18.67 -12.29 -14.87
CA LEU A 161 -20.07 -12.69 -14.69
C LEU A 161 -21.05 -11.54 -15.02
N PHE A 162 -20.56 -10.30 -15.09
CA PHE A 162 -21.40 -9.11 -15.34
C PHE A 162 -21.00 -8.35 -16.61
N GLN A 163 -19.71 -8.37 -16.96
CA GLN A 163 -19.12 -7.60 -18.06
C GLN A 163 -18.02 -8.43 -18.72
N ASP A 164 -17.85 -8.33 -20.02
CA ASP A 164 -16.90 -9.11 -20.82
C ASP A 164 -15.61 -8.33 -21.20
N ASN A 165 -15.43 -7.11 -20.65
CA ASN A 165 -14.37 -6.20 -21.04
C ASN A 165 -13.15 -6.22 -20.11
N SER A 166 -12.99 -7.22 -19.23
CA SER A 166 -11.79 -7.39 -18.40
C SER A 166 -10.83 -8.42 -18.97
N PHE A 167 -9.52 -8.17 -18.79
CA PHE A 167 -8.43 -9.00 -19.31
C PHE A 167 -7.41 -9.24 -18.18
N LEU A 168 -7.22 -10.49 -17.79
CA LEU A 168 -6.19 -10.84 -16.81
C LEU A 168 -4.81 -10.77 -17.47
N VAL A 169 -3.93 -9.96 -16.91
CA VAL A 169 -2.54 -9.83 -17.35
C VAL A 169 -1.68 -10.79 -16.53
N ASP A 170 -1.02 -11.73 -17.20
CA ASP A 170 -0.16 -12.72 -16.57
C ASP A 170 1.24 -12.76 -17.20
N THR A 171 2.14 -13.49 -16.58
CA THR A 171 3.52 -13.66 -17.07
C THR A 171 3.69 -14.93 -17.94
N GLY A 172 2.59 -15.58 -18.28
CA GLY A 172 2.61 -16.83 -19.06
C GLY A 172 3.23 -16.65 -20.43
N ALA A 173 4.01 -17.62 -20.84
CA ALA A 173 4.66 -17.70 -22.17
C ALA A 173 5.53 -16.48 -22.58
N GLY A 174 5.92 -15.62 -21.65
CA GLY A 174 6.78 -14.45 -21.94
C GLY A 174 6.09 -13.30 -22.69
N ILE A 175 4.76 -13.30 -22.80
CA ILE A 175 3.98 -12.32 -23.57
C ILE A 175 3.46 -11.13 -22.72
N PHE A 176 4.01 -10.93 -21.53
CA PHE A 176 3.53 -9.91 -20.59
C PHE A 176 3.42 -8.51 -21.23
N ALA A 177 4.47 -8.04 -21.88
CA ALA A 177 4.48 -6.73 -22.54
C ALA A 177 3.49 -6.67 -23.73
N ASP A 178 3.29 -7.78 -24.44
CA ASP A 178 2.36 -7.83 -25.57
C ASP A 178 0.91 -7.69 -25.12
N GLN A 179 0.56 -8.19 -23.93
CA GLN A 179 -0.80 -8.05 -23.37
C GLN A 179 -1.15 -6.60 -23.08
N LEU A 180 -0.18 -5.76 -22.73
CA LEU A 180 -0.37 -4.33 -22.43
C LEU A 180 -0.22 -3.43 -23.66
N ARG A 181 0.22 -3.95 -24.83
CA ARG A 181 0.49 -3.16 -26.05
C ARG A 181 -0.70 -2.32 -26.50
N GLY A 182 -1.92 -2.77 -26.27
CA GLY A 182 -3.15 -2.09 -26.69
C GLY A 182 -3.76 -1.16 -25.66
N VAL A 183 -3.09 -0.95 -24.51
CA VAL A 183 -3.54 -0.05 -23.45
C VAL A 183 -3.51 1.40 -23.93
N GLY A 184 -4.55 2.16 -23.61
CA GLY A 184 -4.66 3.58 -23.98
C GLY A 184 -5.63 4.35 -23.10
N SER A 185 -5.88 5.61 -23.44
CA SER A 185 -6.63 6.56 -22.62
C SER A 185 -8.10 6.20 -22.31
N GLN A 186 -8.67 5.27 -23.05
CA GLN A 186 -10.03 4.77 -22.80
C GLN A 186 -10.05 3.50 -21.94
N ASP A 187 -8.88 2.99 -21.56
CA ASP A 187 -8.74 1.74 -20.83
C ASP A 187 -8.38 2.00 -19.37
N GLY A 188 -8.58 0.99 -18.52
CA GLY A 188 -8.17 0.99 -17.13
C GLY A 188 -7.17 -0.13 -16.83
N LEU A 189 -6.25 0.13 -15.92
CA LEU A 189 -5.43 -0.89 -15.28
C LEU A 189 -5.82 -0.99 -13.81
N LEU A 190 -6.43 -2.12 -13.43
CA LEU A 190 -6.57 -2.51 -12.04
C LEU A 190 -5.33 -3.30 -11.63
N VAL A 191 -4.54 -2.75 -10.72
CA VAL A 191 -3.34 -3.41 -10.21
C VAL A 191 -3.52 -3.79 -8.74
N ILE A 192 -3.21 -5.04 -8.42
CA ILE A 192 -3.17 -5.55 -7.03
C ILE A 192 -1.72 -5.86 -6.71
N SER A 193 -1.15 -5.16 -5.74
CA SER A 193 0.26 -5.33 -5.39
C SER A 193 0.55 -4.95 -3.95
N PHE A 194 1.36 -5.78 -3.29
CA PHE A 194 1.79 -5.62 -1.90
C PHE A 194 3.32 -5.77 -1.80
N PRO A 195 3.96 -5.23 -0.76
CA PRO A 195 5.39 -5.43 -0.54
C PRO A 195 5.79 -6.92 -0.43
N PRO A 196 6.94 -7.30 -0.97
CA PRO A 196 7.86 -6.49 -1.79
C PRO A 196 7.31 -6.33 -3.22
N TYR A 197 7.18 -5.07 -3.64
CA TYR A 197 6.67 -4.77 -4.98
C TYR A 197 7.61 -5.30 -6.06
N THR A 198 7.05 -5.91 -7.10
CA THR A 198 7.87 -6.39 -8.21
C THR A 198 8.16 -5.27 -9.20
N GLN A 199 9.39 -5.20 -9.71
CA GLN A 199 9.75 -4.20 -10.71
C GLN A 199 8.84 -4.28 -11.94
N LEU A 200 8.50 -5.49 -12.36
CA LEU A 200 7.60 -5.72 -13.49
C LEU A 200 6.19 -5.09 -13.29
N THR A 201 5.68 -5.10 -12.06
CA THR A 201 4.41 -4.43 -11.74
C THR A 201 4.56 -2.91 -11.85
N ILE A 202 5.66 -2.36 -11.31
CA ILE A 202 5.94 -0.91 -11.37
C ILE A 202 6.08 -0.45 -12.82
N ASP A 203 6.83 -1.20 -13.63
CA ASP A 203 7.04 -0.90 -15.05
C ASP A 203 5.73 -0.94 -15.84
N ALA A 204 4.86 -1.92 -15.55
CA ALA A 204 3.54 -2.03 -16.17
C ALA A 204 2.62 -0.85 -15.83
N VAL A 205 2.63 -0.42 -14.56
CA VAL A 205 1.87 0.77 -14.12
C VAL A 205 2.40 2.01 -14.82
N GLY A 206 3.72 2.20 -14.86
CA GLY A 206 4.35 3.32 -15.58
C GLY A 206 3.96 3.34 -17.07
N TYR A 207 4.07 2.20 -17.75
CA TYR A 207 3.67 2.07 -19.16
C TYR A 207 2.19 2.44 -19.40
N ALA A 208 1.29 1.92 -18.56
CA ALA A 208 -0.14 2.20 -18.70
C ALA A 208 -0.47 3.67 -18.40
N ALA A 209 0.19 4.28 -17.42
CA ALA A 209 0.04 5.70 -17.08
C ALA A 209 0.55 6.59 -18.23
N ASP A 210 1.71 6.28 -18.81
CA ASP A 210 2.27 7.00 -19.96
C ASP A 210 1.36 6.87 -21.20
N ALA A 211 0.65 5.76 -21.35
CA ALA A 211 -0.36 5.55 -22.40
C ALA A 211 -1.69 6.29 -22.10
N GLY A 212 -1.81 6.95 -20.95
CA GLY A 212 -2.99 7.71 -20.55
C GLY A 212 -4.12 6.88 -19.94
N ALA A 213 -3.88 5.60 -19.62
CA ALA A 213 -4.89 4.72 -19.00
C ALA A 213 -5.24 5.18 -17.57
N GLN A 214 -6.47 4.86 -17.16
CA GLN A 214 -6.89 5.07 -15.78
C GLN A 214 -6.29 4.00 -14.88
N ILE A 215 -5.60 4.41 -13.81
CA ILE A 215 -4.97 3.48 -12.87
C ILE A 215 -5.82 3.36 -11.60
N VAL A 216 -6.19 2.14 -11.25
CA VAL A 216 -6.80 1.79 -9.97
C VAL A 216 -5.88 0.80 -9.26
N ALA A 217 -5.39 1.16 -8.08
CA ALA A 217 -4.46 0.33 -7.32
C ALA A 217 -5.10 -0.17 -6.02
N ILE A 218 -5.03 -1.48 -5.79
CA ILE A 218 -5.31 -2.12 -4.51
C ILE A 218 -3.96 -2.46 -3.88
N THR A 219 -3.65 -1.80 -2.77
CA THR A 219 -2.36 -1.91 -2.10
C THR A 219 -2.51 -1.70 -0.59
N ASP A 220 -1.50 -2.07 0.19
CA ASP A 220 -1.48 -1.93 1.64
C ASP A 220 -1.12 -0.52 2.13
N ARG A 221 -0.73 0.40 1.22
CA ARG A 221 -0.23 1.73 1.56
C ARG A 221 -0.78 2.79 0.63
N VAL A 222 -1.05 3.95 1.20
CA VAL A 222 -1.56 5.12 0.45
C VAL A 222 -0.48 5.70 -0.48
N VAL A 223 0.79 5.52 -0.15
CA VAL A 223 1.93 5.93 -1.00
C VAL A 223 2.72 4.68 -1.36
N SER A 224 2.35 4.09 -2.48
CA SER A 224 3.07 2.99 -3.13
C SER A 224 3.97 3.52 -4.25
N PRO A 225 5.01 2.75 -4.68
CA PRO A 225 5.85 3.16 -5.81
C PRO A 225 5.05 3.34 -7.08
#